data_405046525d148e5581fec00f74e0126c
#
_entry.id   405046525d148e5581fec00f74e0126c
#
_cell.length_a   1.000
_cell.length_b   1.000
_cell.length_c   1.000
_cell.angle_alpha   90.00
_cell.angle_beta   90.00
_cell.angle_gamma   90.00
#
_symmetry.space_group_name_H-M   'P 1'
#
loop_
_entity.id
_entity.type
_entity.pdbx_description
1 polymer ?
#
loop_
_entity_poly.entity_id
_entity_poly.type
_entity_poly.pdbx_seq_one_letter_code
_entity_poly.pdbx_strand_id
1 'polypeptide(L)'
;MRNKLKWALIAMILSSSNVSVVNAAERDFVPSGPAPSRVLGWVEKALLLPGNLPMNAKMDTGALTSSLDAKNLRTFQRDGKDWVRFDVEAQDDSDNITRQSYEREVVREVTLRGAGGKDDRPVVMMKLCIGDQ
;
A
#
# COMPACT_ATOMS: atom_id res chain seq x y z
N MET A 1 -20.09 -37.57 -66.95
CA MET A 1 -19.53 -36.22 -66.92
C MET A 1 -18.99 -35.95 -65.50
N ARG A 2 -17.68 -35.97 -65.36
CA ARG A 2 -17.02 -35.84 -64.04
C ARG A 2 -16.28 -34.52 -63.99
N ASN A 3 -16.89 -33.52 -63.34
CA ASN A 3 -16.20 -32.23 -63.10
C ASN A 3 -15.16 -32.42 -61.99
N LYS A 4 -13.89 -32.30 -62.36
CA LYS A 4 -12.79 -32.23 -61.44
C LYS A 4 -12.66 -30.79 -60.95
N LEU A 5 -13.10 -30.53 -59.73
CA LEU A 5 -12.89 -29.27 -59.08
C LEU A 5 -11.46 -29.21 -58.56
N LYS A 6 -10.65 -28.33 -59.15
CA LYS A 6 -9.26 -28.07 -58.70
C LYS A 6 -9.29 -27.21 -57.45
N TRP A 7 -8.86 -27.80 -56.34
CA TRP A 7 -8.64 -27.04 -55.11
C TRP A 7 -7.30 -26.29 -55.22
N ALA A 8 -7.38 -24.97 -55.28
CA ALA A 8 -6.22 -24.13 -55.14
C ALA A 8 -5.90 -23.94 -53.63
N LEU A 9 -4.79 -24.52 -53.19
CA LEU A 9 -4.26 -24.30 -51.85
C LEU A 9 -3.66 -22.88 -51.83
N ILE A 10 -4.34 -21.95 -51.20
CA ILE A 10 -3.78 -20.64 -50.87
C ILE A 10 -3.01 -20.84 -49.57
N ALA A 11 -1.70 -20.86 -49.64
CA ALA A 11 -0.81 -20.82 -48.48
C ALA A 11 -0.87 -19.41 -47.87
N MET A 12 -1.57 -19.28 -46.78
CA MET A 12 -1.64 -18.06 -45.99
C MET A 12 -0.37 -18.02 -45.12
N ILE A 13 0.60 -17.18 -45.52
CA ILE A 13 1.76 -16.92 -44.67
C ILE A 13 1.30 -16.04 -43.52
N LEU A 14 1.12 -16.63 -42.35
CA LEU A 14 0.95 -15.89 -41.09
C LEU A 14 2.30 -15.30 -40.72
N SER A 15 2.49 -14.03 -41.02
CA SER A 15 3.55 -13.24 -40.41
C SER A 15 3.22 -13.08 -38.94
N SER A 16 3.87 -13.87 -38.09
CA SER A 16 3.85 -13.69 -36.65
C SER A 16 4.63 -12.43 -36.29
N SER A 17 3.91 -11.33 -36.17
CA SER A 17 4.45 -10.11 -35.58
C SER A 17 4.69 -10.41 -34.10
N ASN A 18 5.96 -10.61 -33.76
CA ASN A 18 6.38 -10.64 -32.36
C ASN A 18 6.16 -9.23 -31.80
N VAL A 19 4.99 -9.01 -31.19
CA VAL A 19 4.78 -7.86 -30.32
C VAL A 19 5.57 -8.15 -29.08
N SER A 20 6.78 -7.61 -29.00
CA SER A 20 7.51 -7.52 -27.76
C SER A 20 6.71 -6.67 -26.80
N VAL A 21 6.00 -7.31 -25.88
CA VAL A 21 5.45 -6.65 -24.72
C VAL A 21 6.64 -6.14 -23.94
N VAL A 22 6.98 -4.87 -24.13
CA VAL A 22 7.90 -4.19 -23.23
C VAL A 22 7.17 -4.14 -21.90
N ASN A 23 7.46 -5.11 -21.04
CA ASN A 23 7.19 -4.98 -19.63
C ASN A 23 7.89 -3.69 -19.22
N ALA A 24 7.12 -2.64 -18.99
CA ALA A 24 7.56 -1.52 -18.21
C ALA A 24 7.83 -2.08 -16.80
N ALA A 25 9.01 -2.67 -16.64
CA ALA A 25 9.54 -2.95 -15.33
C ALA A 25 9.41 -1.64 -14.58
N GLU A 26 8.60 -1.65 -13.57
CA GLU A 26 8.54 -0.67 -12.50
C GLU A 26 10.00 -0.40 -12.16
N ARG A 27 10.50 0.70 -12.69
CA ARG A 27 11.89 1.11 -12.42
C ARG A 27 11.83 1.54 -10.98
N ASP A 28 12.29 0.64 -10.10
CA ASP A 28 12.64 1.01 -8.75
C ASP A 28 13.49 2.27 -8.87
N PHE A 29 12.94 3.39 -8.48
CA PHE A 29 13.67 4.64 -8.43
C PHE A 29 14.75 4.47 -7.35
N VAL A 30 15.91 3.98 -7.76
CA VAL A 30 17.11 4.00 -6.94
C VAL A 30 17.68 5.41 -7.09
N PRO A 31 17.58 6.27 -6.07
CA PRO A 31 18.16 7.59 -6.14
C PRO A 31 19.69 7.42 -6.32
N SER A 32 20.20 7.87 -7.45
CA SER A 32 21.62 7.87 -7.75
C SER A 32 22.33 9.00 -7.01
N GLY A 33 22.59 8.79 -5.72
CA GLY A 33 23.30 9.71 -4.83
C GLY A 33 22.96 9.43 -3.36
N PRO A 34 23.79 9.87 -2.43
CA PRO A 34 23.41 9.84 -1.02
C PRO A 34 22.15 10.69 -0.86
N ALA A 35 21.05 10.06 -0.44
CA ALA A 35 19.85 10.80 -0.08
C ALA A 35 20.24 11.90 0.91
N PRO A 36 19.75 13.15 0.72
CA PRO A 36 20.04 14.20 1.67
C PRO A 36 19.68 13.72 3.06
N SER A 37 20.65 13.69 3.97
CA SER A 37 20.41 13.31 5.35
C SER A 37 19.45 14.32 5.96
N ARG A 38 18.26 13.89 6.33
CA ARG A 38 17.30 14.71 7.05
C ARG A 38 17.42 14.41 8.51
N VAL A 39 17.50 15.45 9.30
CA VAL A 39 17.38 15.36 10.75
C VAL A 39 15.90 15.51 11.08
N LEU A 40 15.30 14.45 11.61
CA LEU A 40 13.95 14.46 12.13
C LEU A 40 14.00 14.67 13.63
N GLY A 41 13.04 15.43 14.16
CA GLY A 41 12.88 15.61 15.59
C GLY A 41 12.24 14.39 16.26
N TRP A 42 12.08 14.50 17.55
CA TRP A 42 11.42 13.49 18.38
C TRP A 42 9.94 13.28 17.99
N VAL A 43 9.24 14.38 17.68
CA VAL A 43 7.86 14.39 17.17
C VAL A 43 7.82 15.27 15.93
N GLU A 44 7.26 14.75 14.86
CA GLU A 44 7.11 15.43 13.58
C GLU A 44 5.65 15.54 13.18
N LYS A 45 5.33 16.61 12.46
CA LYS A 45 4.04 16.70 11.78
C LYS A 45 4.03 15.74 10.58
N ALA A 46 2.93 15.03 10.43
CA ALA A 46 2.75 14.04 9.38
C ALA A 46 1.35 14.12 8.78
N LEU A 47 1.22 13.65 7.53
CA LEU A 47 -0.05 13.48 6.86
C LEU A 47 -0.27 12.01 6.56
N LEU A 48 -1.37 11.43 7.03
CA LEU A 48 -1.77 10.08 6.69
C LEU A 48 -2.58 10.08 5.40
N LEU A 49 -2.17 9.25 4.44
CA LEU A 49 -2.78 9.14 3.12
C LEU A 49 -3.57 7.83 2.95
N PRO A 50 -4.64 7.88 2.14
CA PRO A 50 -5.26 9.01 1.48
C PRO A 50 -6.03 9.91 2.47
N GLY A 51 -6.35 11.12 2.02
CA GLY A 51 -7.19 12.05 2.79
C GLY A 51 -6.41 13.14 3.52
N ASN A 52 -5.06 13.09 3.49
CA ASN A 52 -4.18 14.11 4.08
C ASN A 52 -4.54 14.41 5.56
N LEU A 53 -4.87 13.35 6.32
CA LEU A 53 -5.24 13.49 7.71
C LEU A 53 -4.01 13.94 8.53
N PRO A 54 -4.01 15.15 9.12
CA PRO A 54 -2.86 15.63 9.89
C PRO A 54 -2.72 14.87 11.20
N MET A 55 -1.49 14.52 11.56
CA MET A 55 -1.18 13.84 12.81
C MET A 55 0.23 14.17 13.30
N ASN A 56 0.49 13.84 14.55
CA ASN A 56 1.83 13.88 15.11
C ASN A 56 2.43 12.48 15.06
N ALA A 57 3.63 12.36 14.48
CA ALA A 57 4.39 11.13 14.42
C ALA A 57 5.54 11.18 15.43
N LYS A 58 5.53 10.29 16.40
CA LYS A 58 6.65 10.09 17.31
C LYS A 58 7.67 9.18 16.64
N MET A 59 8.89 9.67 16.50
CA MET A 59 9.98 8.94 15.86
C MET A 59 10.62 7.97 16.88
N ASP A 60 10.66 6.68 16.51
CA ASP A 60 11.27 5.64 17.34
C ASP A 60 12.23 4.80 16.49
N THR A 61 13.54 4.99 16.71
CA THR A 61 14.59 4.30 15.97
C THR A 61 14.75 2.82 16.37
N GLY A 62 14.14 2.40 17.48
CA GLY A 62 14.15 1.02 17.95
C GLY A 62 12.99 0.16 17.44
N ALA A 63 11.97 0.78 16.85
CA ALA A 63 10.80 0.08 16.34
C ALA A 63 11.00 -0.42 14.90
N LEU A 64 10.67 -1.69 14.65
CA LEU A 64 10.69 -2.29 13.31
C LEU A 64 9.42 -1.96 12.50
N THR A 65 8.34 -1.58 13.16
CA THR A 65 7.06 -1.22 12.56
C THR A 65 6.47 -0.01 13.28
N SER A 66 5.73 0.80 12.55
CA SER A 66 4.97 1.90 13.13
C SER A 66 3.70 1.38 13.81
N SER A 67 3.26 2.08 14.85
CA SER A 67 1.95 1.86 15.46
C SER A 67 1.02 3.04 15.16
N LEU A 68 -0.24 2.74 14.89
CA LEU A 68 -1.27 3.74 14.62
C LEU A 68 -2.38 3.58 15.66
N ASP A 69 -2.83 4.67 16.28
CA ASP A 69 -3.99 4.66 17.17
C ASP A 69 -5.27 4.57 16.34
N ALA A 70 -5.74 3.34 16.13
CA ALA A 70 -6.91 3.02 15.35
C ALA A 70 -8.11 2.71 16.26
N LYS A 71 -9.27 3.26 15.90
CA LYS A 71 -10.54 3.04 16.57
C LYS A 71 -11.45 2.14 15.73
N ASN A 72 -12.42 1.52 16.34
CA ASN A 72 -13.49 0.75 15.68
C ASN A 72 -12.96 -0.31 14.70
N LEU A 73 -11.85 -0.96 15.04
CA LEU A 73 -11.18 -1.94 14.21
C LEU A 73 -12.07 -3.17 14.01
N ARG A 74 -12.29 -3.55 12.74
CA ARG A 74 -13.06 -4.72 12.32
C ARG A 74 -12.36 -5.46 11.20
N THR A 75 -12.10 -6.72 11.39
CA THR A 75 -11.56 -7.61 10.36
C THR A 75 -12.69 -8.24 9.54
N PHE A 76 -12.44 -8.45 8.26
CA PHE A 76 -13.37 -9.12 7.34
C PHE A 76 -12.60 -9.75 6.19
N GLN A 77 -13.27 -10.61 5.42
CA GLN A 77 -12.68 -11.23 4.24
C GLN A 77 -13.20 -10.58 2.96
N ARG A 78 -12.30 -10.37 1.99
CA ARG A 78 -12.61 -9.92 0.64
C ARG A 78 -11.69 -10.65 -0.35
N ASP A 79 -12.28 -11.33 -1.34
CA ASP A 79 -11.56 -12.08 -2.38
C ASP A 79 -10.55 -13.10 -1.81
N GLY A 80 -10.91 -13.76 -0.72
CA GLY A 80 -10.08 -14.78 -0.05
C GLY A 80 -8.90 -14.21 0.75
N LYS A 81 -8.86 -12.89 0.96
CA LYS A 81 -7.84 -12.19 1.73
C LYS A 81 -8.43 -11.54 2.96
N ASP A 82 -7.61 -11.43 3.99
CA ASP A 82 -7.98 -10.72 5.21
C ASP A 82 -7.84 -9.21 5.02
N TRP A 83 -8.89 -8.50 5.39
CA TRP A 83 -8.97 -7.05 5.36
C TRP A 83 -9.35 -6.52 6.73
N VAL A 84 -8.96 -5.30 6.99
CA VAL A 84 -9.34 -4.59 8.20
C VAL A 84 -9.90 -3.21 7.84
N ARG A 85 -11.01 -2.87 8.49
CA ARG A 85 -11.57 -1.52 8.52
C ARG A 85 -11.31 -0.91 9.89
N PHE A 86 -10.91 0.35 9.90
CA PHE A 86 -10.63 1.10 11.12
C PHE A 86 -10.78 2.59 10.90
N ASP A 87 -10.96 3.32 11.98
CA ASP A 87 -11.03 4.77 11.99
C ASP A 87 -9.78 5.36 12.62
N VAL A 88 -9.33 6.48 12.08
CA VAL A 88 -8.26 7.29 12.67
C VAL A 88 -8.83 8.66 13.00
N GLU A 89 -8.57 9.13 14.20
CA GLU A 89 -8.93 10.46 14.68
C GLU A 89 -7.69 11.34 14.74
N ALA A 90 -7.82 12.55 14.22
CA ALA A 90 -6.83 13.59 14.33
C ALA A 90 -7.45 14.83 14.96
N GLN A 91 -6.72 15.46 15.84
CA GLN A 91 -7.09 16.71 16.47
C GLN A 91 -6.25 17.83 15.89
N ASP A 92 -6.89 18.90 15.43
CA ASP A 92 -6.21 20.11 14.97
C ASP A 92 -5.83 21.03 16.14
N ASP A 93 -5.10 22.10 15.83
CA ASP A 93 -4.65 23.07 16.82
C ASP A 93 -5.81 23.86 17.45
N SER A 94 -7.04 23.74 16.93
CA SER A 94 -8.28 24.36 17.43
C SER A 94 -9.19 23.37 18.17
N ASP A 95 -8.64 22.23 18.58
CA ASP A 95 -9.35 21.12 19.26
C ASP A 95 -10.49 20.46 18.45
N ASN A 96 -10.57 20.69 17.14
CA ASN A 96 -11.50 19.99 16.30
C ASN A 96 -10.99 18.59 16.00
N ILE A 97 -11.88 17.61 16.14
CA ILE A 97 -11.58 16.21 15.85
C ILE A 97 -12.08 15.88 14.44
N THR A 98 -11.16 15.48 13.58
CA THR A 98 -11.45 14.92 12.26
C THR A 98 -11.29 13.40 12.33
N ARG A 99 -12.32 12.66 11.89
CA ARG A 99 -12.29 11.19 11.82
C ARG A 99 -12.31 10.75 10.37
N GLN A 100 -11.44 9.82 10.03
CA GLN A 100 -11.40 9.21 8.71
C GLN A 100 -11.35 7.69 8.83
N SER A 101 -12.17 7.01 8.02
CA SER A 101 -12.21 5.54 7.95
C SER A 101 -11.33 5.04 6.82
N TYR A 102 -10.65 3.93 7.07
CA TYR A 102 -9.78 3.24 6.13
C TYR A 102 -10.16 1.77 6.03
N GLU A 103 -10.00 1.20 4.84
CA GLU A 103 -10.00 -0.24 4.61
C GLU A 103 -8.68 -0.64 3.96
N ARG A 104 -8.02 -1.66 4.52
CA ARG A 104 -6.72 -2.13 4.04
C ARG A 104 -6.63 -3.64 4.11
N GLU A 105 -5.92 -4.21 3.13
CA GLU A 105 -5.53 -5.62 3.19
C GLU A 105 -4.53 -5.83 4.32
N VAL A 106 -4.72 -6.89 5.09
CA VAL A 106 -3.80 -7.29 6.17
C VAL A 106 -2.61 -8.01 5.54
N VAL A 107 -1.41 -7.44 5.66
CA VAL A 107 -0.20 -8.06 5.10
C VAL A 107 0.39 -9.10 6.03
N ARG A 108 0.18 -8.97 7.33
CA ARG A 108 0.55 -9.94 8.37
C ARG A 108 -0.10 -9.57 9.70
N GLU A 109 -0.04 -10.47 10.65
CA GLU A 109 -0.39 -10.20 12.04
C GLU A 109 0.87 -10.20 12.91
N VAL A 110 0.87 -9.37 13.95
CA VAL A 110 1.90 -9.37 14.98
C VAL A 110 1.25 -9.58 16.34
N THR A 111 1.89 -10.43 17.13
CA THR A 111 1.49 -10.66 18.50
C THR A 111 2.38 -9.86 19.45
N LEU A 112 1.80 -8.94 20.17
CA LEU A 112 2.48 -8.23 21.26
C LEU A 112 2.22 -8.95 22.56
N ARG A 113 3.28 -9.15 23.35
CA ARG A 113 3.21 -9.75 24.69
C ARG A 113 3.69 -8.73 25.71
N GLY A 114 2.89 -8.48 26.70
CA GLY A 114 3.19 -7.53 27.77
C GLY A 114 2.54 -7.94 29.08
N ALA A 115 2.67 -7.12 30.10
CA ALA A 115 2.09 -7.36 31.43
C ALA A 115 0.55 -7.53 31.38
N GLY A 116 -0.13 -6.99 30.38
CA GLY A 116 -1.57 -7.12 30.15
C GLY A 116 -2.00 -8.37 29.36
N GLY A 117 -1.06 -9.24 28.97
CA GLY A 117 -1.36 -10.45 28.20
C GLY A 117 -0.84 -10.42 26.75
N LYS A 118 -1.57 -11.11 25.87
CA LYS A 118 -1.30 -11.23 24.44
C LYS A 118 -2.30 -10.35 23.68
N ASP A 119 -1.77 -9.55 22.74
CA ASP A 119 -2.54 -8.67 21.86
C ASP A 119 -2.13 -8.92 20.41
N ASP A 120 -3.04 -9.43 19.59
CA ASP A 120 -2.80 -9.70 18.18
C ASP A 120 -3.27 -8.49 17.36
N ARG A 121 -2.35 -7.92 16.56
CA ARG A 121 -2.59 -6.71 15.78
C ARG A 121 -2.38 -6.94 14.30
N PRO A 122 -3.35 -6.56 13.45
CA PRO A 122 -3.16 -6.58 12.01
C PRO A 122 -2.16 -5.52 11.58
N VAL A 123 -1.27 -5.88 10.66
CA VAL A 123 -0.32 -4.96 10.02
C VAL A 123 -0.81 -4.68 8.61
N VAL A 124 -0.89 -3.41 8.27
CA VAL A 124 -1.35 -2.92 6.98
C VAL A 124 -0.34 -1.95 6.37
N MET A 125 -0.39 -1.78 5.05
CA MET A 125 0.41 -0.78 4.37
C MET A 125 -0.35 0.55 4.33
N MET A 126 0.29 1.61 4.82
CA MET A 126 -0.21 2.98 4.77
C MET A 126 0.88 3.90 4.21
N LYS A 127 0.45 4.95 3.54
CA LYS A 127 1.36 6.01 3.10
C LYS A 127 1.33 7.15 4.11
N LEU A 128 2.51 7.58 4.53
CA LEU A 128 2.71 8.66 5.48
C LEU A 128 3.70 9.65 4.89
N CYS A 129 3.33 10.94 4.88
CA CYS A 129 4.25 12.03 4.55
C CYS A 129 4.69 12.69 5.85
N ILE A 130 6.00 12.88 6.06
CA ILE A 130 6.58 13.46 7.28
C ILE A 130 7.37 14.70 6.90
N GLY A 131 7.14 15.79 7.61
CA GLY A 131 7.75 17.09 7.32
C GLY A 131 7.12 17.75 6.09
N ASP A 132 7.90 18.57 5.39
CA ASP A 132 7.44 19.42 4.26
C ASP A 132 7.33 18.66 2.92
N GLN A 133 7.03 17.37 2.96
CA GLN A 133 6.95 16.51 1.78
C GLN A 133 5.55 15.97 1.55
#